data_3bca85b398cd2c79e48ead8f301b017c
#
_entry.id   3bca85b398cd2c79e48ead8f301b017c
#
_cell.length_a   1.000
_cell.length_b   1.000
_cell.length_c   1.000
_cell.angle_alpha   90.00
_cell.angle_beta   90.00
_cell.angle_gamma   90.00
#
_symmetry.space_group_name_H-M   'P 1'
#
loop_
_entity.id
_entity.type
_entity.pdbx_description
1 polymer ?
#
loop_
_entity_poly.entity_id
_entity_poly.type
_entity_poly.pdbx_seq_one_letter_code
_entity_poly.pdbx_strand_id
1 'polypeptide(L)'
;MPSVSDRTHLEDVPALCPHAADLMKAQGHKSADGEQNSVSDQDELCHGRVGHGESELDSREVTTGERNWIRPDLPSRCTWRPGAPISESPHTHPARTKSPSILPNILWKIGDTPLVRLNKIPKEFGLKCDILAKCEFLSAGGSVKDRIGLRMVEDAERAGILKPGDTIIEPTSGNTGIGIALTAAVKGYRCIITMPEKMSMEKVDVLKALGAEIVRTPTSAAFDSPESHVGMAWRLKNETPNSHILDQYRNASNPLAHYDTTAEEILEQCDGKLDMFVAGVGTGGTLTGVARKLKEKCPNVKIVAVDPEGSVLTESKEDSEKKMSFEVEGIGYDFVPTVLDRSLVDMWYKSTDLETFTMSRKLIREEGLLCGGSSGSAVAAAVKMAQQLKEGQRCVVILADSVRNYMSKFLSDKWMFEKGFLGPEAPMDIKPRWWNLTVQCLCLSAPFTLLPSVSCQKASEILKEKAFDQVPVVDESGVILGVVTVRTILSSVSAGMVGPSDAISKVCCKPFKQVHLTDSLGMLSNILQTENFALVVHDHTQYKTDGSACQRQTVFGIVTATDLLNYITTHEG
;
A
#
# COMPACT_ATOMS: atom_id res chain seq x y z
N MET A 1 -44.65 -12.19 -28.21
CA MET A 1 -44.11 -12.76 -29.47
C MET A 1 -44.08 -11.66 -30.51
N PRO A 2 -42.97 -11.37 -31.16
CA PRO A 2 -42.42 -12.19 -32.25
C PRO A 2 -40.94 -12.55 -32.01
N SER A 3 -40.55 -13.64 -32.64
CA SER A 3 -39.23 -14.18 -32.79
C SER A 3 -38.35 -13.32 -33.71
N VAL A 4 -37.11 -13.05 -33.30
CA VAL A 4 -36.08 -12.72 -34.27
C VAL A 4 -34.83 -13.54 -33.92
N SER A 5 -34.54 -14.46 -34.79
CA SER A 5 -33.26 -15.10 -34.96
C SER A 5 -32.32 -14.10 -35.64
N ASP A 6 -31.20 -13.80 -35.04
CA ASP A 6 -30.02 -13.38 -35.79
C ASP A 6 -28.77 -13.97 -35.15
N ARG A 7 -28.30 -15.01 -35.84
CA ARG A 7 -26.93 -15.50 -35.70
C ARG A 7 -26.06 -14.57 -36.53
N THR A 8 -25.28 -13.72 -35.88
CA THR A 8 -24.16 -13.05 -36.53
C THR A 8 -22.85 -13.70 -36.09
N HIS A 9 -22.06 -13.99 -37.08
CA HIS A 9 -20.79 -14.66 -37.15
C HIS A 9 -19.79 -14.24 -36.06
N LEU A 10 -19.25 -15.26 -35.39
CA LEU A 10 -17.99 -15.22 -34.66
C LEU A 10 -16.86 -15.25 -35.70
N GLU A 11 -16.41 -14.12 -36.16
CA GLU A 11 -15.17 -13.98 -36.89
C GLU A 11 -14.33 -12.88 -36.25
N ASP A 12 -13.05 -13.23 -36.01
CA ASP A 12 -11.91 -12.37 -35.62
C ASP A 12 -11.93 -11.74 -34.23
N VAL A 13 -11.53 -12.55 -33.25
CA VAL A 13 -10.96 -12.03 -32.00
C VAL A 13 -9.53 -11.57 -32.30
N PRO A 14 -9.20 -10.27 -32.19
CA PRO A 14 -7.82 -9.81 -32.38
C PRO A 14 -6.90 -10.47 -31.36
N ALA A 15 -5.73 -10.88 -31.80
CA ALA A 15 -4.72 -11.53 -30.98
C ALA A 15 -4.40 -10.67 -29.75
N LEU A 16 -4.56 -11.25 -28.57
CA LEU A 16 -4.11 -10.69 -27.31
C LEU A 16 -2.59 -10.47 -27.35
N CYS A 17 -2.12 -9.45 -26.63
CA CYS A 17 -0.68 -9.26 -26.39
C CYS A 17 -0.06 -10.61 -26.00
N PRO A 18 1.06 -11.03 -26.60
CA PRO A 18 1.73 -12.29 -26.28
C PRO A 18 1.95 -12.50 -24.78
N HIS A 19 2.14 -11.43 -24.03
CA HIS A 19 2.23 -11.45 -22.57
C HIS A 19 0.91 -11.82 -21.87
N ALA A 20 -0.20 -11.33 -22.33
CA ALA A 20 -1.50 -11.69 -21.77
C ALA A 20 -1.80 -13.15 -22.06
N ALA A 21 -1.48 -13.62 -23.28
CA ALA A 21 -1.66 -15.01 -23.69
C ALA A 21 -0.77 -15.99 -22.90
N ASP A 22 0.46 -15.61 -22.57
CA ASP A 22 1.37 -16.46 -21.78
C ASP A 22 1.00 -16.52 -20.29
N LEU A 23 0.57 -15.40 -19.72
CA LEU A 23 -0.04 -15.37 -18.38
C LEU A 23 -1.24 -16.33 -18.30
N MET A 24 -1.99 -16.38 -19.36
CA MET A 24 -3.22 -17.16 -19.48
C MET A 24 -2.96 -18.65 -19.70
N LYS A 25 -1.97 -19.00 -20.52
CA LYS A 25 -1.56 -20.40 -20.72
C LYS A 25 -0.93 -21.01 -19.47
N ALA A 26 -0.16 -20.24 -18.70
CA ALA A 26 0.40 -20.68 -17.42
C ALA A 26 -0.68 -20.92 -16.34
N GLN A 27 -1.89 -20.36 -16.51
CA GLN A 27 -3.00 -20.49 -15.57
C GLN A 27 -4.01 -21.60 -15.95
N GLY A 28 -3.96 -22.13 -17.18
CA GLY A 28 -5.07 -22.89 -17.81
C GLY A 28 -4.96 -24.40 -17.89
N HIS A 29 -3.93 -25.08 -17.42
CA HIS A 29 -3.85 -26.54 -17.56
C HIS A 29 -3.42 -27.28 -16.30
N LYS A 30 -4.39 -27.85 -15.61
CA LYS A 30 -4.39 -29.19 -15.01
C LYS A 30 -5.83 -29.69 -14.95
N SER A 31 -6.29 -30.31 -16.02
CA SER A 31 -7.26 -31.39 -15.94
C SER A 31 -6.51 -32.68 -16.27
N ALA A 32 -6.71 -33.68 -15.43
CA ALA A 32 -6.14 -34.99 -15.55
C ALA A 32 -6.60 -35.66 -16.88
N ASP A 33 -5.65 -36.26 -17.59
CA ASP A 33 -5.73 -37.68 -17.93
C ASP A 33 -4.42 -38.06 -18.63
N GLY A 34 -3.91 -39.21 -18.25
CA GLY A 34 -2.68 -39.76 -18.79
C GLY A 34 -2.89 -40.35 -20.17
N GLU A 35 -1.89 -40.23 -20.99
CA GLU A 35 -1.34 -41.34 -21.81
C GLU A 35 -0.08 -40.84 -22.54
N GLN A 36 0.86 -41.77 -22.63
CA GLN A 36 2.15 -41.67 -23.27
C GLN A 36 2.04 -41.46 -24.77
N ASN A 37 2.91 -40.61 -25.38
CA ASN A 37 3.82 -41.08 -26.43
C ASN A 37 4.73 -39.95 -26.99
N SER A 38 6.00 -40.28 -26.98
CA SER A 38 7.12 -40.08 -27.94
C SER A 38 7.17 -38.85 -28.86
N VAL A 39 8.21 -38.05 -28.65
CA VAL A 39 9.30 -37.64 -29.59
C VAL A 39 8.94 -37.30 -31.03
N SER A 40 9.16 -36.06 -31.43
CA SER A 40 10.07 -35.73 -32.53
C SER A 40 10.35 -34.23 -32.58
N ASP A 41 11.65 -33.94 -32.66
CA ASP A 41 12.25 -32.66 -33.01
C ASP A 41 11.73 -32.09 -34.33
N GLN A 42 11.63 -30.82 -34.42
CA GLN A 42 12.25 -30.04 -35.49
C GLN A 42 12.22 -28.56 -35.19
N ASP A 43 13.47 -28.06 -35.03
CA ASP A 43 13.88 -26.68 -35.13
C ASP A 43 13.54 -26.06 -36.48
N GLU A 44 13.40 -24.75 -36.54
CA GLU A 44 14.34 -23.89 -37.25
C GLU A 44 13.87 -22.44 -37.33
N LEU A 45 14.80 -21.57 -36.94
CA LEU A 45 15.19 -20.29 -37.53
C LEU A 45 14.35 -19.05 -37.31
N CYS A 46 14.87 -18.20 -36.44
CA CYS A 46 15.16 -16.82 -36.82
C CYS A 46 16.38 -16.30 -36.06
N HIS A 47 17.52 -16.31 -36.73
CA HIS A 47 18.73 -15.62 -36.30
C HIS A 47 18.69 -14.15 -36.72
N GLY A 48 18.82 -13.25 -35.73
CA GLY A 48 19.20 -11.87 -35.92
C GLY A 48 20.28 -11.52 -34.89
N ARG A 49 21.54 -11.45 -35.35
CA ARG A 49 22.73 -11.07 -34.58
C ARG A 49 22.60 -9.64 -34.07
N VAL A 50 22.82 -9.43 -32.77
CA VAL A 50 23.43 -8.19 -32.24
C VAL A 50 24.36 -8.59 -31.09
N GLY A 51 25.51 -7.95 -31.04
CA GLY A 51 26.76 -8.32 -30.42
C GLY A 51 26.80 -8.23 -28.88
N HIS A 52 27.90 -8.77 -28.44
CA HIS A 52 28.36 -9.05 -27.09
C HIS A 52 28.28 -7.93 -26.06
N GLY A 53 27.78 -8.30 -24.89
CA GLY A 53 27.98 -7.66 -23.62
C GLY A 53 27.57 -8.68 -22.55
N GLU A 54 28.50 -9.60 -22.23
CA GLU A 54 28.33 -10.54 -21.13
C GLU A 54 28.34 -9.79 -19.80
N SER A 55 27.20 -9.78 -19.11
CA SER A 55 27.15 -9.64 -17.66
C SER A 55 26.59 -10.94 -17.10
N GLU A 56 27.42 -11.68 -16.40
CA GLU A 56 27.08 -12.86 -15.62
C GLU A 56 25.93 -12.52 -14.67
N LEU A 57 24.71 -12.95 -15.00
CA LEU A 57 23.62 -13.06 -14.08
C LEU A 57 23.73 -14.40 -13.38
N ASP A 58 24.15 -14.31 -12.11
CA ASP A 58 24.23 -15.36 -11.11
C ASP A 58 22.98 -16.25 -11.15
N SER A 59 23.14 -17.43 -11.74
CA SER A 59 22.13 -18.48 -11.76
C SER A 59 22.08 -19.15 -10.39
N ARG A 60 21.39 -18.55 -9.42
CA ARG A 60 20.99 -19.29 -8.22
C ARG A 60 19.90 -20.27 -8.62
N GLU A 61 20.29 -21.54 -8.80
CA GLU A 61 19.38 -22.66 -8.81
C GLU A 61 18.51 -22.65 -7.55
N VAL A 62 17.26 -22.27 -7.70
CA VAL A 62 16.22 -22.47 -6.69
C VAL A 62 15.68 -23.87 -6.87
N THR A 63 16.23 -24.81 -6.11
CA THR A 63 15.73 -26.18 -6.03
C THR A 63 14.29 -26.23 -5.53
N THR A 64 13.45 -26.87 -6.34
CA THR A 64 12.30 -27.72 -6.03
C THR A 64 11.09 -27.16 -5.31
N GLY A 65 10.05 -27.24 -6.03
CA GLY A 65 8.65 -27.04 -5.75
C GLY A 65 8.10 -26.23 -6.93
N GLU A 66 7.27 -26.84 -7.76
CA GLU A 66 6.66 -26.20 -8.93
C GLU A 66 5.98 -24.89 -8.51
N ARG A 67 6.75 -23.81 -8.50
CA ARG A 67 6.26 -22.46 -8.28
C ARG A 67 5.70 -21.97 -9.60
N ASN A 68 4.42 -22.15 -9.80
CA ASN A 68 3.69 -21.54 -10.92
C ASN A 68 3.51 -20.03 -10.75
N TRP A 69 4.47 -19.33 -10.12
CA TRP A 69 4.40 -17.89 -10.03
C TRP A 69 5.36 -17.24 -11.03
N ILE A 70 4.91 -16.15 -11.62
CA ILE A 70 5.69 -15.40 -12.59
C ILE A 70 6.19 -14.13 -11.92
N ARG A 71 7.48 -13.89 -11.97
CA ARG A 71 8.12 -12.71 -11.36
C ARG A 71 7.52 -11.42 -11.92
N PRO A 72 7.14 -10.45 -11.05
CA PRO A 72 6.54 -9.18 -11.47
C PRO A 72 7.54 -8.17 -12.06
N ASP A 73 8.85 -8.49 -12.02
CA ASP A 73 9.96 -7.66 -12.46
C ASP A 73 10.62 -8.14 -13.77
N LEU A 74 9.99 -9.07 -14.49
CA LEU A 74 10.51 -9.51 -15.79
C LEU A 74 10.42 -8.39 -16.83
N PRO A 75 11.40 -8.30 -17.75
CA PRO A 75 11.36 -7.34 -18.86
C PRO A 75 10.08 -7.45 -19.68
N SER A 76 9.54 -6.32 -20.12
CA SER A 76 8.37 -6.29 -21.00
C SER A 76 8.70 -6.91 -22.36
N ARG A 77 7.84 -7.81 -22.83
CA ARG A 77 7.90 -8.37 -24.19
C ARG A 77 7.01 -7.61 -25.19
N CYS A 78 6.36 -6.54 -24.76
CA CYS A 78 5.50 -5.78 -25.65
C CYS A 78 6.30 -5.25 -26.87
N THR A 79 5.79 -5.51 -28.05
CA THR A 79 6.41 -5.10 -29.32
C THR A 79 6.02 -3.69 -29.74
N TRP A 80 4.99 -3.11 -29.12
CA TRP A 80 4.52 -1.78 -29.45
C TRP A 80 5.50 -0.72 -28.95
N ARG A 81 6.14 0.00 -29.89
CA ARG A 81 7.17 1.01 -29.58
C ARG A 81 6.56 2.40 -29.41
N PRO A 82 7.16 3.29 -28.64
CA PRO A 82 6.78 4.70 -28.59
C PRO A 82 6.79 5.32 -29.99
N GLY A 83 5.72 6.06 -30.33
CA GLY A 83 5.56 6.71 -31.64
C GLY A 83 5.03 5.81 -32.77
N ALA A 84 4.88 4.51 -32.55
CA ALA A 84 4.19 3.65 -33.51
C ALA A 84 2.68 3.96 -33.52
N PRO A 85 2.02 3.92 -34.69
CA PRO A 85 0.59 4.20 -34.78
C PRO A 85 -0.23 3.18 -34.00
N ILE A 86 -1.41 3.61 -33.54
CA ILE A 86 -2.33 2.74 -32.76
C ILE A 86 -2.77 1.50 -33.52
N SER A 87 -2.80 1.58 -34.87
CA SER A 87 -3.10 0.45 -35.75
C SER A 87 -2.07 -0.67 -35.70
N GLU A 88 -0.86 -0.41 -35.23
CA GLU A 88 0.21 -1.38 -35.04
C GLU A 88 0.23 -1.95 -33.62
N SER A 89 -0.67 -1.50 -32.75
CA SER A 89 -0.75 -2.01 -31.37
C SER A 89 -1.24 -3.45 -31.36
N PRO A 90 -0.55 -4.36 -30.63
CA PRO A 90 -1.06 -5.73 -30.41
C PRO A 90 -2.19 -5.76 -29.38
N HIS A 91 -2.61 -4.61 -28.86
CA HIS A 91 -3.60 -4.50 -27.79
C HIS A 91 -4.95 -4.02 -28.33
N THR A 92 -6.04 -4.33 -27.61
CA THR A 92 -7.38 -3.83 -27.90
C THR A 92 -7.58 -2.45 -27.29
N HIS A 93 -8.04 -1.48 -28.09
CA HIS A 93 -8.34 -0.11 -27.68
C HIS A 93 -9.85 0.16 -27.83
N PRO A 94 -10.67 -0.06 -26.77
CA PRO A 94 -12.10 0.23 -26.83
C PRO A 94 -12.33 1.74 -26.96
N ALA A 95 -13.31 2.11 -27.80
CA ALA A 95 -13.70 3.51 -27.96
C ALA A 95 -14.32 4.06 -26.65
N ARG A 96 -13.99 5.31 -26.29
CA ARG A 96 -14.60 6.00 -25.16
C ARG A 96 -16.07 6.28 -25.46
N THR A 97 -16.97 5.76 -24.65
CA THR A 97 -18.42 5.99 -24.76
C THR A 97 -18.85 7.12 -23.80
N LYS A 98 -19.80 7.97 -24.23
CA LYS A 98 -20.39 8.97 -23.34
C LYS A 98 -21.28 8.27 -22.31
N SER A 99 -21.16 8.66 -21.04
CA SER A 99 -21.98 8.16 -19.96
C SER A 99 -23.47 8.55 -20.16
N PRO A 100 -24.42 7.60 -19.95
CA PRO A 100 -25.84 7.93 -19.96
C PRO A 100 -26.23 8.82 -18.78
N SER A 101 -27.39 9.51 -18.87
CA SER A 101 -27.86 10.37 -17.78
C SER A 101 -28.18 9.62 -16.48
N ILE A 102 -28.68 8.39 -16.61
CA ILE A 102 -28.85 7.44 -15.49
C ILE A 102 -27.84 6.34 -15.71
N LEU A 103 -26.87 6.21 -14.79
CA LEU A 103 -25.81 5.21 -14.89
C LEU A 103 -26.38 3.81 -14.58
N PRO A 104 -26.08 2.79 -15.38
CA PRO A 104 -26.52 1.40 -15.13
C PRO A 104 -26.01 0.86 -13.78
N ASN A 105 -24.82 1.24 -13.38
CA ASN A 105 -24.19 0.91 -12.11
C ASN A 105 -23.01 1.89 -11.84
N ILE A 106 -22.41 1.78 -10.66
CA ILE A 106 -21.35 2.69 -10.21
C ILE A 106 -20.05 2.60 -11.04
N LEU A 107 -19.80 1.49 -11.74
CA LEU A 107 -18.58 1.33 -12.55
C LEU A 107 -18.52 2.34 -13.70
N TRP A 108 -19.66 2.83 -14.19
CA TRP A 108 -19.73 3.90 -15.18
C TRP A 108 -19.26 5.27 -14.66
N LYS A 109 -19.03 5.37 -13.34
CA LYS A 109 -18.45 6.58 -12.73
C LYS A 109 -16.94 6.45 -12.49
N ILE A 110 -16.32 5.39 -12.96
CA ILE A 110 -14.87 5.24 -12.97
C ILE A 110 -14.32 6.05 -14.15
N GLY A 111 -13.40 6.98 -13.85
CA GLY A 111 -12.88 7.92 -14.83
C GLY A 111 -13.68 9.23 -14.90
N ASP A 112 -13.55 9.95 -15.99
CA ASP A 112 -14.09 11.31 -16.19
C ASP A 112 -13.83 12.24 -15.00
N THR A 113 -12.63 12.14 -14.42
CA THR A 113 -12.22 12.89 -13.25
C THR A 113 -11.91 14.33 -13.62
N PRO A 114 -12.21 15.32 -12.75
CA PRO A 114 -11.97 16.70 -13.08
C PRO A 114 -10.48 17.06 -13.08
N LEU A 115 -10.14 18.05 -13.91
CA LEU A 115 -8.86 18.76 -13.90
C LEU A 115 -9.07 20.11 -13.21
N VAL A 116 -8.39 20.34 -12.08
CA VAL A 116 -8.58 21.52 -11.22
C VAL A 116 -7.30 22.36 -11.20
N ARG A 117 -7.42 23.68 -11.43
CA ARG A 117 -6.30 24.62 -11.31
C ARG A 117 -5.95 24.84 -9.84
N LEU A 118 -4.68 24.69 -9.47
CA LEU A 118 -4.16 25.13 -8.19
C LEU A 118 -3.96 26.65 -8.22
N ASN A 119 -4.38 27.34 -7.15
CA ASN A 119 -4.41 28.81 -7.15
C ASN A 119 -3.49 29.44 -6.11
N LYS A 120 -3.36 28.85 -4.93
CA LYS A 120 -2.58 29.40 -3.80
C LYS A 120 -1.15 28.88 -3.82
N ILE A 121 -1.00 27.55 -3.90
CA ILE A 121 0.31 26.89 -3.86
C ILE A 121 1.25 27.41 -4.97
N PRO A 122 0.84 27.47 -6.27
CA PRO A 122 1.74 27.98 -7.30
C PRO A 122 2.19 29.43 -7.06
N LYS A 123 1.31 30.29 -6.56
CA LYS A 123 1.64 31.69 -6.23
C LYS A 123 2.65 31.79 -5.10
N GLU A 124 2.50 31.01 -4.04
CA GLU A 124 3.43 30.97 -2.91
C GLU A 124 4.83 30.58 -3.34
N PHE A 125 4.94 29.63 -4.26
CA PHE A 125 6.22 29.17 -4.81
C PHE A 125 6.71 29.99 -6.01
N GLY A 126 6.03 31.09 -6.37
CA GLY A 126 6.43 32.01 -7.44
C GLY A 126 6.38 31.40 -8.84
N LEU A 127 5.53 30.40 -9.06
CA LEU A 127 5.37 29.76 -10.37
C LEU A 127 4.64 30.70 -11.34
N LYS A 128 5.09 30.72 -12.60
CA LYS A 128 4.50 31.51 -13.67
C LYS A 128 3.52 30.73 -14.53
N CYS A 129 3.66 29.40 -14.54
CA CYS A 129 2.83 28.47 -15.30
C CYS A 129 1.57 28.06 -14.54
N ASP A 130 0.63 27.44 -15.25
CA ASP A 130 -0.54 26.80 -14.64
C ASP A 130 -0.19 25.42 -14.10
N ILE A 131 -0.50 25.16 -12.84
CA ILE A 131 -0.47 23.81 -12.27
C ILE A 131 -1.92 23.29 -12.21
N LEU A 132 -2.16 22.19 -12.91
CA LEU A 132 -3.48 21.58 -13.07
C LEU A 132 -3.48 20.20 -12.40
N ALA A 133 -4.34 20.02 -11.42
CA ALA A 133 -4.47 18.79 -10.65
C ALA A 133 -5.52 17.86 -11.28
N LYS A 134 -5.12 16.69 -11.75
CA LYS A 134 -6.02 15.61 -12.19
C LYS A 134 -6.51 14.84 -10.95
N CYS A 135 -7.76 15.07 -10.56
CA CYS A 135 -8.30 14.63 -9.28
C CYS A 135 -8.83 13.20 -9.35
N GLU A 136 -7.95 12.21 -9.43
CA GLU A 136 -8.29 10.78 -9.49
C GLU A 136 -8.96 10.26 -8.22
N PHE A 137 -8.82 10.96 -7.09
CA PHE A 137 -9.52 10.66 -5.84
C PHE A 137 -11.05 10.84 -5.91
N LEU A 138 -11.58 11.46 -6.98
CA LEU A 138 -13.00 11.61 -7.24
C LEU A 138 -13.60 10.47 -8.09
N SER A 139 -12.80 9.47 -8.45
CA SER A 139 -13.29 8.23 -9.04
C SER A 139 -14.16 7.46 -8.05
N ALA A 140 -15.00 6.54 -8.54
CA ALA A 140 -16.01 5.83 -7.74
C ALA A 140 -15.46 5.10 -6.51
N GLY A 141 -14.35 4.38 -6.65
CA GLY A 141 -13.63 3.71 -5.56
C GLY A 141 -12.68 4.65 -4.81
N GLY A 142 -12.47 5.88 -5.29
CA GLY A 142 -11.66 6.92 -4.66
C GLY A 142 -10.19 6.89 -5.01
N SER A 143 -9.80 6.28 -6.13
CA SER A 143 -8.41 6.30 -6.59
C SER A 143 -8.25 6.07 -8.09
N VAL A 144 -7.09 6.42 -8.60
CA VAL A 144 -6.63 6.13 -9.96
C VAL A 144 -6.66 4.63 -10.30
N LYS A 145 -6.65 3.76 -9.28
CA LYS A 145 -6.63 2.31 -9.44
C LYS A 145 -7.98 1.71 -9.80
N ASP A 146 -9.06 2.46 -9.64
CA ASP A 146 -10.39 2.02 -10.10
C ASP A 146 -10.38 1.72 -11.60
N ARG A 147 -9.65 2.57 -12.37
CA ARG A 147 -9.52 2.43 -13.83
C ARG A 147 -8.89 1.09 -14.21
N ILE A 148 -7.78 0.73 -13.56
CA ILE A 148 -7.10 -0.53 -13.85
C ILE A 148 -7.86 -1.73 -13.29
N GLY A 149 -8.51 -1.59 -12.13
CA GLY A 149 -9.34 -2.63 -11.55
C GLY A 149 -10.48 -3.04 -12.49
N LEU A 150 -11.22 -2.05 -13.03
CA LEU A 150 -12.26 -2.30 -14.02
C LEU A 150 -11.68 -2.89 -15.31
N ARG A 151 -10.65 -2.27 -15.89
CA ARG A 151 -10.08 -2.66 -17.18
C ARG A 151 -9.51 -4.07 -17.16
N MET A 152 -8.78 -4.46 -16.12
CA MET A 152 -8.22 -5.81 -16.01
C MET A 152 -9.32 -6.88 -15.93
N VAL A 153 -10.40 -6.61 -15.18
CA VAL A 153 -11.55 -7.52 -15.11
C VAL A 153 -12.24 -7.63 -16.45
N GLU A 154 -12.57 -6.52 -17.11
CA GLU A 154 -13.27 -6.53 -18.39
C GLU A 154 -12.44 -7.15 -19.53
N ASP A 155 -11.14 -6.92 -19.56
CA ASP A 155 -10.26 -7.55 -20.55
C ASP A 155 -10.17 -9.07 -20.32
N ALA A 156 -10.13 -9.52 -19.05
CA ALA A 156 -10.15 -10.95 -18.72
C ALA A 156 -11.50 -11.63 -19.06
N GLU A 157 -12.63 -10.93 -18.85
CA GLU A 157 -13.96 -11.39 -19.29
C GLU A 157 -14.03 -11.52 -20.81
N ARG A 158 -13.59 -10.48 -21.53
CA ARG A 158 -13.58 -10.44 -23.00
C ARG A 158 -12.71 -11.54 -23.58
N ALA A 159 -11.62 -11.87 -22.93
CA ALA A 159 -10.73 -12.96 -23.32
C ALA A 159 -11.26 -14.35 -22.94
N GLY A 160 -12.40 -14.46 -22.24
CA GLY A 160 -12.98 -15.71 -21.79
C GLY A 160 -12.21 -16.41 -20.66
N ILE A 161 -11.31 -15.69 -19.98
CA ILE A 161 -10.48 -16.21 -18.87
C ILE A 161 -11.25 -16.16 -17.58
N LEU A 162 -11.83 -15.00 -17.29
CA LEU A 162 -12.68 -14.79 -16.12
C LEU A 162 -14.13 -15.10 -16.50
N LYS A 163 -14.74 -16.03 -15.77
CA LYS A 163 -16.12 -16.49 -15.99
C LYS A 163 -16.98 -16.22 -14.76
N PRO A 164 -18.29 -16.09 -14.90
CA PRO A 164 -19.19 -15.95 -13.75
C PRO A 164 -18.97 -17.06 -12.73
N GLY A 165 -18.80 -16.67 -11.45
CA GLY A 165 -18.52 -17.60 -10.35
C GLY A 165 -17.03 -17.85 -10.05
N ASP A 166 -16.12 -17.36 -10.90
CA ASP A 166 -14.69 -17.45 -10.63
C ASP A 166 -14.26 -16.52 -9.47
N THR A 167 -13.08 -16.80 -8.93
CA THR A 167 -12.46 -16.02 -7.84
C THR A 167 -11.34 -15.15 -8.39
N ILE A 168 -11.35 -13.87 -8.06
CA ILE A 168 -10.25 -12.93 -8.35
C ILE A 168 -9.36 -12.85 -7.12
N ILE A 169 -8.06 -13.06 -7.30
CA ILE A 169 -7.04 -12.91 -6.26
C ILE A 169 -6.05 -11.84 -6.72
N GLU A 170 -5.73 -10.84 -5.87
CA GLU A 170 -4.78 -9.80 -6.26
C GLU A 170 -3.85 -9.41 -5.10
N PRO A 171 -2.51 -9.44 -5.34
CA PRO A 171 -1.54 -8.88 -4.42
C PRO A 171 -1.47 -7.35 -4.59
N THR A 172 -1.73 -6.58 -3.51
CA THR A 172 -1.79 -5.13 -3.62
C THR A 172 -1.55 -4.39 -2.31
N SER A 173 -1.10 -3.14 -2.40
CA SER A 173 -1.03 -2.19 -1.27
C SER A 173 -2.40 -1.55 -0.90
N GLY A 174 -3.49 -1.93 -1.56
CA GLY A 174 -4.85 -1.57 -1.18
C GLY A 174 -5.70 -0.92 -2.26
N ASN A 175 -5.27 0.17 -2.90
CA ASN A 175 -6.10 0.90 -3.88
C ASN A 175 -6.52 0.04 -5.08
N THR A 176 -5.62 -0.77 -5.62
CA THR A 176 -5.97 -1.71 -6.72
C THR A 176 -6.95 -2.76 -6.22
N GLY A 177 -6.76 -3.25 -4.98
CA GLY A 177 -7.70 -4.14 -4.33
C GLY A 177 -9.09 -3.52 -4.22
N ILE A 178 -9.20 -2.24 -3.84
CA ILE A 178 -10.48 -1.52 -3.78
C ILE A 178 -11.13 -1.44 -5.16
N GLY A 179 -10.38 -1.09 -6.22
CA GLY A 179 -10.90 -1.02 -7.58
C GLY A 179 -11.39 -2.38 -8.10
N ILE A 180 -10.63 -3.46 -7.81
CA ILE A 180 -11.03 -4.83 -8.17
C ILE A 180 -12.23 -5.28 -7.33
N ALA A 181 -12.23 -5.06 -6.01
CA ALA A 181 -13.32 -5.44 -5.14
C ALA A 181 -14.63 -4.69 -5.47
N LEU A 182 -14.54 -3.40 -5.83
CA LEU A 182 -15.68 -2.63 -6.34
C LEU A 182 -16.25 -3.25 -7.62
N THR A 183 -15.38 -3.62 -8.55
CA THR A 183 -15.77 -4.26 -9.80
C THR A 183 -16.36 -5.65 -9.54
N ALA A 184 -15.73 -6.43 -8.66
CA ALA A 184 -16.18 -7.76 -8.26
C ALA A 184 -17.56 -7.71 -7.57
N ALA A 185 -17.78 -6.75 -6.66
CA ALA A 185 -19.07 -6.57 -5.98
C ALA A 185 -20.21 -6.30 -6.97
N VAL A 186 -19.97 -5.48 -8.01
CA VAL A 186 -20.99 -5.15 -9.02
C VAL A 186 -21.22 -6.31 -10.00
N LYS A 187 -20.15 -7.04 -10.36
CA LYS A 187 -20.21 -8.12 -11.36
C LYS A 187 -20.45 -9.52 -10.76
N GLY A 188 -20.41 -9.65 -9.43
CA GLY A 188 -20.71 -10.91 -8.72
C GLY A 188 -19.54 -11.89 -8.64
N TYR A 189 -18.30 -11.42 -8.63
CA TYR A 189 -17.11 -12.24 -8.42
C TYR A 189 -16.74 -12.34 -6.94
N ARG A 190 -16.23 -13.48 -6.50
CA ARG A 190 -15.51 -13.62 -5.24
C ARG A 190 -14.16 -12.91 -5.37
N CYS A 191 -13.76 -12.17 -4.35
CA CYS A 191 -12.52 -11.39 -4.37
C CYS A 191 -11.68 -11.66 -3.12
N ILE A 192 -10.41 -12.02 -3.32
CA ILE A 192 -9.42 -12.24 -2.25
C ILE A 192 -8.26 -11.28 -2.47
N ILE A 193 -7.93 -10.48 -1.45
CA ILE A 193 -6.84 -9.51 -1.50
C ILE A 193 -5.74 -9.91 -0.53
N THR A 194 -4.51 -10.02 -1.03
CA THR A 194 -3.32 -10.20 -0.20
C THR A 194 -2.60 -8.87 -0.06
N MET A 195 -2.33 -8.42 1.19
CA MET A 195 -1.73 -7.12 1.43
C MET A 195 -0.83 -7.07 2.68
N PRO A 196 0.27 -6.26 2.64
CA PRO A 196 1.16 -6.09 3.78
C PRO A 196 0.47 -5.46 4.99
N GLU A 197 0.91 -5.84 6.21
CA GLU A 197 0.35 -5.35 7.47
C GLU A 197 0.52 -3.85 7.69
N LYS A 198 1.53 -3.21 7.08
CA LYS A 198 1.75 -1.75 7.22
C LYS A 198 0.67 -0.89 6.55
N MET A 199 -0.15 -1.47 5.68
CA MET A 199 -1.18 -0.71 4.96
C MET A 199 -2.28 -0.25 5.91
N SER A 200 -2.83 0.95 5.63
CA SER A 200 -3.84 1.60 6.47
C SER A 200 -5.06 0.72 6.72
N MET A 201 -5.61 0.80 7.94
CA MET A 201 -6.81 0.04 8.32
C MET A 201 -8.04 0.51 7.57
N GLU A 202 -8.10 1.77 7.19
CA GLU A 202 -9.20 2.33 6.38
C GLU A 202 -9.36 1.60 5.04
N LYS A 203 -8.24 1.22 4.39
CA LYS A 203 -8.29 0.40 3.16
C LYS A 203 -8.82 -1.01 3.44
N VAL A 204 -8.41 -1.61 4.56
CA VAL A 204 -8.90 -2.92 5.00
C VAL A 204 -10.41 -2.88 5.23
N ASP A 205 -10.91 -1.85 5.88
CA ASP A 205 -12.32 -1.72 6.21
C ASP A 205 -13.18 -1.48 4.96
N VAL A 206 -12.70 -0.67 4.01
CA VAL A 206 -13.37 -0.48 2.71
C VAL A 206 -13.40 -1.79 1.92
N LEU A 207 -12.31 -2.56 1.89
CA LEU A 207 -12.27 -3.86 1.21
C LEU A 207 -13.26 -4.86 1.83
N LYS A 208 -13.33 -4.95 3.16
CA LYS A 208 -14.30 -5.78 3.86
C LYS A 208 -15.75 -5.36 3.57
N ALA A 209 -16.01 -4.04 3.55
CA ALA A 209 -17.32 -3.51 3.23
C ALA A 209 -17.75 -3.85 1.80
N LEU A 210 -16.81 -3.96 0.85
CA LEU A 210 -17.05 -4.42 -0.52
C LEU A 210 -17.18 -5.95 -0.63
N GLY A 211 -17.07 -6.70 0.47
CA GLY A 211 -17.19 -8.16 0.50
C GLY A 211 -15.92 -8.91 0.14
N ALA A 212 -14.75 -8.24 0.07
CA ALA A 212 -13.49 -8.91 -0.19
C ALA A 212 -12.95 -9.65 1.04
N GLU A 213 -12.39 -10.84 0.82
CA GLU A 213 -11.60 -11.58 1.79
C GLU A 213 -10.18 -11.01 1.81
N ILE A 214 -9.59 -10.83 3.00
CA ILE A 214 -8.28 -10.18 3.14
C ILE A 214 -7.31 -11.10 3.87
N VAL A 215 -6.16 -11.32 3.24
CA VAL A 215 -5.03 -12.05 3.82
C VAL A 215 -3.89 -11.06 4.07
N ARG A 216 -3.58 -10.83 5.34
CA ARG A 216 -2.49 -9.93 5.76
C ARG A 216 -1.17 -10.68 5.73
N THR A 217 -0.11 -10.02 5.27
CA THR A 217 1.23 -10.59 5.13
C THR A 217 2.28 -9.73 5.84
N PRO A 218 3.41 -10.32 6.29
CA PRO A 218 4.45 -9.56 6.98
C PRO A 218 4.98 -8.42 6.13
N THR A 219 5.12 -7.24 6.73
CA THR A 219 5.65 -6.04 6.05
C THR A 219 7.10 -6.18 5.60
N SER A 220 7.91 -6.95 6.35
CA SER A 220 9.34 -7.17 6.09
C SER A 220 9.63 -8.22 5.02
N ALA A 221 8.61 -8.95 4.55
CA ALA A 221 8.80 -9.97 3.52
C ALA A 221 9.16 -9.33 2.17
N ALA A 222 10.31 -9.68 1.60
CA ALA A 222 10.71 -9.27 0.25
C ALA A 222 9.70 -9.80 -0.78
N PHE A 223 9.50 -9.07 -1.89
CA PHE A 223 8.47 -9.40 -2.88
C PHE A 223 8.57 -10.83 -3.42
N ASP A 224 9.76 -11.41 -3.52
CA ASP A 224 10.03 -12.76 -3.98
C ASP A 224 10.00 -13.84 -2.88
N SER A 225 9.73 -13.45 -1.63
CA SER A 225 9.51 -14.38 -0.51
C SER A 225 8.15 -15.08 -0.63
N PRO A 226 8.03 -16.37 -0.26
CA PRO A 226 6.76 -17.08 -0.18
C PRO A 226 5.72 -16.44 0.76
N GLU A 227 6.19 -15.72 1.80
CA GLU A 227 5.36 -15.05 2.80
C GLU A 227 4.95 -13.64 2.36
N SER A 228 5.51 -13.13 1.26
CA SER A 228 5.12 -11.84 0.70
C SER A 228 3.66 -11.85 0.24
N HIS A 229 3.08 -10.66 0.07
CA HIS A 229 1.75 -10.56 -0.51
C HIS A 229 1.67 -11.16 -1.92
N VAL A 230 2.75 -11.11 -2.70
CA VAL A 230 2.83 -11.74 -4.03
C VAL A 230 2.90 -13.26 -3.90
N GLY A 231 3.81 -13.79 -3.08
CA GLY A 231 3.95 -15.24 -2.84
C GLY A 231 2.66 -15.86 -2.29
N MET A 232 2.01 -15.17 -1.34
CA MET A 232 0.75 -15.61 -0.76
C MET A 232 -0.39 -15.65 -1.80
N ALA A 233 -0.49 -14.65 -2.67
CA ALA A 233 -1.48 -14.63 -3.74
C ALA A 233 -1.34 -15.83 -4.67
N TRP A 234 -0.12 -16.16 -5.07
CA TRP A 234 0.16 -17.33 -5.92
C TRP A 234 -0.13 -18.65 -5.22
N ARG A 235 0.15 -18.76 -3.92
CA ARG A 235 -0.22 -19.93 -3.13
C ARG A 235 -1.74 -20.12 -3.11
N LEU A 236 -2.50 -19.07 -2.77
CA LEU A 236 -3.96 -19.11 -2.74
C LEU A 236 -4.56 -19.43 -4.11
N LYS A 237 -3.98 -18.88 -5.18
CA LYS A 237 -4.40 -19.19 -6.55
C LYS A 237 -4.24 -20.68 -6.87
N ASN A 238 -3.16 -21.30 -6.43
CA ASN A 238 -2.92 -22.72 -6.66
C ASN A 238 -3.82 -23.63 -5.81
N GLU A 239 -4.24 -23.16 -4.64
CA GLU A 239 -5.13 -23.88 -3.71
C GLU A 239 -6.62 -23.67 -4.01
N THR A 240 -6.99 -22.58 -4.71
CA THR A 240 -8.39 -22.23 -4.99
C THR A 240 -8.76 -22.56 -6.42
N PRO A 241 -9.69 -23.50 -6.67
CA PRO A 241 -10.16 -23.80 -8.02
C PRO A 241 -10.82 -22.57 -8.67
N ASN A 242 -10.72 -22.46 -10.00
CA ASN A 242 -11.31 -21.39 -10.81
C ASN A 242 -10.95 -19.99 -10.26
N SER A 243 -9.68 -19.80 -9.91
CA SER A 243 -9.17 -18.52 -9.42
C SER A 243 -8.11 -17.93 -10.35
N HIS A 244 -8.09 -16.59 -10.42
CA HIS A 244 -7.23 -15.84 -11.34
C HIS A 244 -6.56 -14.68 -10.61
N ILE A 245 -5.26 -14.49 -10.88
CA ILE A 245 -4.52 -13.28 -10.51
C ILE A 245 -4.51 -12.39 -11.76
N LEU A 246 -5.01 -11.15 -11.63
CA LEU A 246 -5.03 -10.20 -12.74
C LEU A 246 -3.68 -9.52 -12.93
N ASP A 247 -2.86 -9.45 -11.89
CA ASP A 247 -1.44 -9.05 -11.89
C ASP A 247 -1.20 -7.62 -12.41
N GLN A 248 -1.47 -6.65 -11.57
CA GLN A 248 -1.23 -5.23 -11.88
C GLN A 248 0.21 -4.88 -12.28
N TYR A 249 1.18 -5.72 -11.94
CA TYR A 249 2.60 -5.46 -12.20
C TYR A 249 3.03 -5.79 -13.63
N ARG A 250 2.33 -6.72 -14.28
CA ARG A 250 2.68 -7.24 -15.60
C ARG A 250 1.57 -7.08 -16.62
N ASN A 251 0.33 -6.93 -16.19
CA ASN A 251 -0.83 -6.89 -17.07
C ASN A 251 -0.86 -5.60 -17.89
N ALA A 252 -0.84 -5.75 -19.21
CA ALA A 252 -0.90 -4.62 -20.16
C ALA A 252 -2.16 -3.76 -19.99
N SER A 253 -3.25 -4.32 -19.47
CA SER A 253 -4.49 -3.59 -19.17
C SER A 253 -4.26 -2.43 -18.19
N ASN A 254 -3.24 -2.51 -17.33
CA ASN A 254 -2.88 -1.43 -16.43
C ASN A 254 -2.44 -0.17 -17.21
N PRO A 255 -1.34 -0.12 -17.96
CA PRO A 255 -0.99 1.08 -18.73
C PRO A 255 -2.01 1.41 -19.82
N LEU A 256 -2.67 0.43 -20.43
CA LEU A 256 -3.69 0.67 -21.45
C LEU A 256 -4.92 1.40 -20.92
N ALA A 257 -5.37 1.12 -19.71
CA ALA A 257 -6.45 1.88 -19.09
C ALA A 257 -6.13 3.38 -19.05
N HIS A 258 -4.87 3.74 -18.77
CA HIS A 258 -4.44 5.13 -18.72
C HIS A 258 -4.17 5.74 -20.09
N TYR A 259 -3.65 4.94 -21.03
CA TYR A 259 -3.47 5.37 -22.41
C TYR A 259 -4.81 5.68 -23.09
N ASP A 260 -5.81 4.81 -22.92
CA ASP A 260 -7.11 4.90 -23.59
C ASP A 260 -8.08 5.88 -22.91
N THR A 261 -7.91 6.17 -21.61
CA THR A 261 -8.86 7.02 -20.87
C THR A 261 -8.20 8.22 -20.20
N THR A 262 -7.33 8.03 -19.20
CA THR A 262 -6.75 9.12 -18.40
C THR A 262 -6.03 10.15 -19.27
N ALA A 263 -5.23 9.68 -20.22
CA ALA A 263 -4.50 10.55 -21.14
C ALA A 263 -5.42 11.31 -22.09
N GLU A 264 -6.45 10.65 -22.62
CA GLU A 264 -7.44 11.30 -23.50
C GLU A 264 -8.23 12.38 -22.74
N GLU A 265 -8.61 12.09 -21.49
CA GLU A 265 -9.27 13.08 -20.63
C GLU A 265 -8.36 14.31 -20.38
N ILE A 266 -7.07 14.11 -20.10
CA ILE A 266 -6.11 15.19 -19.90
C ILE A 266 -5.94 16.01 -21.18
N LEU A 267 -5.81 15.37 -22.33
CA LEU A 267 -5.69 16.04 -23.63
C LEU A 267 -6.93 16.88 -23.94
N GLU A 268 -8.13 16.30 -23.75
CA GLU A 268 -9.40 17.00 -23.95
C GLU A 268 -9.51 18.23 -23.01
N GLN A 269 -9.23 18.04 -21.71
CA GLN A 269 -9.31 19.09 -20.69
C GLN A 269 -8.26 20.20 -20.85
N CYS A 270 -7.15 19.90 -21.53
CA CYS A 270 -6.08 20.85 -21.83
C CYS A 270 -6.12 21.41 -23.25
N ASP A 271 -7.16 21.13 -24.05
CA ASP A 271 -7.24 21.51 -25.48
C ASP A 271 -5.99 21.06 -26.28
N GLY A 272 -5.44 19.89 -25.95
CA GLY A 272 -4.23 19.33 -26.53
C GLY A 272 -2.93 20.10 -26.23
N LYS A 273 -2.93 21.04 -25.27
CA LYS A 273 -1.78 21.88 -24.92
C LYS A 273 -1.27 21.56 -23.54
N LEU A 274 -0.12 20.90 -23.47
CA LEU A 274 0.50 20.46 -22.23
C LEU A 274 2.02 20.47 -22.36
N ASP A 275 2.72 21.04 -21.38
CA ASP A 275 4.18 21.20 -21.38
C ASP A 275 4.87 20.24 -20.42
N MET A 276 4.21 19.88 -19.30
CA MET A 276 4.75 18.97 -18.30
C MET A 276 3.65 18.08 -17.70
N PHE A 277 4.00 16.82 -17.48
CA PHE A 277 3.17 15.85 -16.77
C PHE A 277 3.94 15.26 -15.59
N VAL A 278 3.34 15.25 -14.39
CA VAL A 278 3.95 14.79 -13.16
C VAL A 278 3.08 13.71 -12.53
N ALA A 279 3.65 12.56 -12.22
CA ALA A 279 2.95 11.47 -11.55
C ALA A 279 3.86 10.69 -10.60
N GLY A 280 3.30 10.31 -9.44
CA GLY A 280 3.91 9.33 -8.55
C GLY A 280 3.94 7.94 -9.20
N VAL A 281 5.03 7.22 -9.00
CA VAL A 281 5.26 5.91 -9.61
C VAL A 281 5.13 4.81 -8.56
N GLY A 282 4.07 3.99 -8.68
CA GLY A 282 3.96 2.69 -8.02
C GLY A 282 4.25 1.60 -9.05
N THR A 283 3.22 0.89 -9.55
CA THR A 283 3.40 -0.07 -10.65
C THR A 283 3.96 0.56 -11.93
N GLY A 284 3.83 1.88 -12.06
CA GLY A 284 4.24 2.61 -13.25
C GLY A 284 3.20 2.68 -14.37
N GLY A 285 2.10 1.94 -14.27
CA GLY A 285 1.09 1.87 -15.33
C GLY A 285 0.48 3.24 -15.69
N THR A 286 0.16 4.07 -14.68
CA THR A 286 -0.36 5.43 -14.89
C THR A 286 0.64 6.28 -15.68
N LEU A 287 1.90 6.31 -15.20
CA LEU A 287 2.97 7.07 -15.87
C LEU A 287 3.17 6.57 -17.29
N THR A 288 3.36 5.27 -17.49
CA THR A 288 3.62 4.64 -18.79
C THR A 288 2.50 4.93 -19.78
N GLY A 289 1.25 4.67 -19.39
CA GLY A 289 0.10 4.86 -20.28
C GLY A 289 -0.11 6.31 -20.69
N VAL A 290 -0.11 7.22 -19.70
CA VAL A 290 -0.30 8.65 -19.96
C VAL A 290 0.89 9.22 -20.75
N ALA A 291 2.12 8.94 -20.32
CA ALA A 291 3.32 9.47 -20.99
C ALA A 291 3.39 9.05 -22.47
N ARG A 292 3.07 7.78 -22.76
CA ARG A 292 3.05 7.27 -24.14
C ARG A 292 2.12 8.07 -25.01
N LYS A 293 0.86 8.25 -24.60
CA LYS A 293 -0.13 9.03 -25.35
C LYS A 293 0.27 10.51 -25.46
N LEU A 294 0.74 11.09 -24.36
CA LEU A 294 1.14 12.50 -24.38
C LEU A 294 2.33 12.74 -25.30
N LYS A 295 3.34 11.87 -25.33
CA LYS A 295 4.48 12.01 -26.26
C LYS A 295 4.06 11.86 -27.73
N GLU A 296 3.01 11.13 -28.03
CA GLU A 296 2.43 11.04 -29.39
C GLU A 296 1.71 12.33 -29.80
N LYS A 297 0.99 12.96 -28.88
CA LYS A 297 0.14 14.14 -29.16
C LYS A 297 0.83 15.48 -28.86
N CYS A 298 1.73 15.51 -27.90
CA CYS A 298 2.48 16.65 -27.41
C CYS A 298 3.98 16.28 -27.36
N PRO A 299 4.71 16.18 -28.48
CA PRO A 299 6.07 15.63 -28.55
C PRO A 299 7.09 16.30 -27.63
N ASN A 300 6.86 17.57 -27.27
CA ASN A 300 7.76 18.35 -26.41
C ASN A 300 7.40 18.27 -24.92
N VAL A 301 6.37 17.51 -24.54
CA VAL A 301 5.96 17.38 -23.14
C VAL A 301 7.07 16.77 -22.30
N LYS A 302 7.30 17.33 -21.12
CA LYS A 302 8.24 16.79 -20.13
C LYS A 302 7.52 15.85 -19.18
N ILE A 303 8.00 14.63 -19.08
CA ILE A 303 7.46 13.60 -18.19
C ILE A 303 8.31 13.52 -16.92
N VAL A 304 7.70 13.81 -15.79
CA VAL A 304 8.33 13.76 -14.46
C VAL A 304 7.76 12.59 -13.69
N ALA A 305 8.63 11.67 -13.34
CA ALA A 305 8.32 10.54 -12.47
C ALA A 305 8.72 10.84 -11.02
N VAL A 306 7.81 10.60 -10.08
CA VAL A 306 8.05 10.86 -8.65
C VAL A 306 8.13 9.53 -7.91
N ASP A 307 9.23 9.32 -7.21
CA ASP A 307 9.58 8.10 -6.49
C ASP A 307 10.04 8.46 -5.08
N PRO A 308 9.58 7.79 -4.01
CA PRO A 308 10.04 8.10 -2.65
C PRO A 308 11.50 7.69 -2.43
N GLU A 309 12.19 8.37 -1.55
CA GLU A 309 13.49 7.94 -1.07
C GLU A 309 13.38 6.53 -0.45
N GLY A 310 14.34 5.66 -0.77
CA GLY A 310 14.34 4.25 -0.34
C GLY A 310 13.67 3.28 -1.33
N SER A 311 13.01 3.78 -2.36
CA SER A 311 12.48 2.98 -3.48
C SER A 311 13.53 2.78 -4.58
N VAL A 312 13.43 1.66 -5.33
CA VAL A 312 14.41 1.25 -6.37
C VAL A 312 13.98 1.54 -7.80
N LEU A 313 12.91 2.31 -8.01
CA LEU A 313 12.36 2.54 -9.37
C LEU A 313 13.24 3.42 -10.25
N THR A 314 14.11 4.23 -9.67
CA THR A 314 15.16 4.99 -10.36
C THR A 314 16.38 4.10 -10.63
N GLU A 315 17.20 4.44 -11.64
CA GLU A 315 18.38 3.64 -12.04
C GLU A 315 19.65 3.87 -11.20
N SER A 316 19.64 4.74 -10.19
CA SER A 316 20.86 5.07 -9.47
C SER A 316 21.32 3.88 -8.61
N LYS A 317 22.54 3.40 -8.89
CA LYS A 317 23.20 2.34 -8.10
C LYS A 317 23.41 2.75 -6.63
N GLU A 318 23.47 4.04 -6.35
CA GLU A 318 23.65 4.60 -5.00
C GLU A 318 22.40 4.43 -4.13
N ASP A 319 21.21 4.40 -4.74
CA ASP A 319 19.93 4.21 -4.02
C ASP A 319 19.67 2.73 -3.68
N SER A 320 20.24 1.79 -4.42
CA SER A 320 20.06 0.36 -4.18
C SER A 320 20.75 -0.16 -2.91
N GLU A 321 21.78 0.54 -2.41
CA GLU A 321 22.52 0.19 -1.20
C GLU A 321 21.87 0.73 0.09
N LYS A 322 21.04 1.78 -0.01
CA LYS A 322 20.31 2.35 1.12
C LYS A 322 18.83 2.00 1.06
N LYS A 323 18.47 0.78 1.43
CA LYS A 323 17.06 0.43 1.68
C LYS A 323 16.55 1.23 2.90
N MET A 324 16.06 2.43 2.67
CA MET A 324 15.33 3.20 3.68
C MET A 324 13.84 2.84 3.59
N SER A 325 13.20 2.70 4.74
CA SER A 325 11.75 2.56 4.79
C SER A 325 11.11 3.94 4.58
N PHE A 326 10.04 3.99 3.81
CA PHE A 326 9.20 5.18 3.63
C PHE A 326 7.77 4.91 4.09
N GLU A 327 7.08 5.96 4.52
CA GLU A 327 5.71 5.90 5.06
C GLU A 327 4.64 6.21 4.01
N VAL A 328 5.00 6.88 2.92
CA VAL A 328 4.05 7.15 1.84
C VAL A 328 3.57 5.86 1.19
N GLU A 329 2.25 5.78 0.94
CA GLU A 329 1.64 4.59 0.34
C GLU A 329 1.24 4.85 -1.11
N GLY A 330 1.26 3.79 -1.92
CA GLY A 330 0.78 3.80 -3.31
C GLY A 330 1.84 4.13 -4.35
N ILE A 331 3.00 4.59 -3.95
CA ILE A 331 4.18 4.83 -4.79
C ILE A 331 5.42 4.19 -4.16
N GLY A 332 6.44 3.92 -4.99
CA GLY A 332 7.68 3.27 -4.56
C GLY A 332 7.55 1.75 -4.42
N TYR A 333 8.59 1.02 -4.84
CA TYR A 333 8.71 -0.43 -4.70
C TYR A 333 10.17 -0.85 -4.47
N ASP A 334 10.34 -2.10 -4.05
CA ASP A 334 11.63 -2.81 -3.91
C ASP A 334 11.99 -3.64 -5.16
N PHE A 335 11.22 -3.50 -6.23
CA PHE A 335 11.47 -4.08 -7.56
C PHE A 335 10.89 -3.16 -8.65
N VAL A 336 11.33 -3.35 -9.90
CA VAL A 336 10.84 -2.58 -11.06
C VAL A 336 9.75 -3.39 -11.76
N PRO A 337 8.46 -2.95 -11.71
CA PRO A 337 7.38 -3.67 -12.37
C PRO A 337 7.52 -3.70 -13.89
N THR A 338 7.09 -4.79 -14.51
CA THR A 338 7.15 -5.00 -15.98
C THR A 338 6.42 -3.90 -16.77
N VAL A 339 5.33 -3.37 -16.22
CA VAL A 339 4.52 -2.33 -16.91
C VAL A 339 5.12 -0.93 -16.83
N LEU A 340 6.20 -0.72 -16.08
CA LEU A 340 6.90 0.56 -16.02
C LEU A 340 7.88 0.70 -17.19
N ASP A 341 7.58 1.62 -18.10
CA ASP A 341 8.50 2.00 -19.17
C ASP A 341 9.29 3.27 -18.78
N ARG A 342 10.49 3.06 -18.27
CA ARG A 342 11.38 4.13 -17.83
C ARG A 342 11.92 4.99 -18.99
N SER A 343 11.91 4.48 -20.21
CA SER A 343 12.38 5.21 -21.39
C SER A 343 11.52 6.43 -21.75
N LEU A 344 10.29 6.49 -21.22
CA LEU A 344 9.37 7.59 -21.41
C LEU A 344 9.61 8.76 -20.44
N VAL A 345 10.43 8.57 -19.41
CA VAL A 345 10.67 9.54 -18.34
C VAL A 345 11.79 10.51 -18.73
N ASP A 346 11.50 11.79 -18.71
CA ASP A 346 12.50 12.84 -18.95
C ASP A 346 13.24 13.22 -17.65
N MET A 347 12.55 13.18 -16.50
CA MET A 347 13.11 13.59 -15.21
C MET A 347 12.55 12.72 -14.08
N TRP A 348 13.42 12.31 -13.17
CA TRP A 348 13.06 11.64 -11.91
C TRP A 348 13.19 12.61 -10.75
N TYR A 349 12.24 12.53 -9.82
CA TYR A 349 12.25 13.28 -8.58
C TYR A 349 12.11 12.33 -7.40
N LYS A 350 13.08 12.35 -6.47
CA LYS A 350 13.01 11.63 -5.19
C LYS A 350 12.32 12.50 -4.15
N SER A 351 11.22 12.02 -3.57
CA SER A 351 10.47 12.73 -2.54
C SER A 351 10.76 12.17 -1.16
N THR A 352 10.88 13.05 -0.16
CA THR A 352 10.93 12.67 1.24
C THR A 352 9.52 12.55 1.82
N ASP A 353 9.34 11.75 2.88
CA ASP A 353 8.06 11.66 3.59
C ASP A 353 7.64 12.99 4.22
N LEU A 354 8.61 13.76 4.75
CA LEU A 354 8.34 15.06 5.36
C LEU A 354 7.73 16.04 4.35
N GLU A 355 8.36 16.23 3.18
CA GLU A 355 7.80 17.11 2.16
C GLU A 355 6.48 16.58 1.60
N THR A 356 6.35 15.27 1.48
CA THR A 356 5.14 14.58 1.03
C THR A 356 3.94 14.92 1.90
N PHE A 357 4.02 14.64 3.18
CA PHE A 357 2.88 14.84 4.07
C PHE A 357 2.62 16.31 4.39
N THR A 358 3.66 17.14 4.43
CA THR A 358 3.51 18.59 4.56
C THR A 358 2.75 19.17 3.36
N MET A 359 3.10 18.77 2.14
CA MET A 359 2.42 19.23 0.92
C MET A 359 0.99 18.66 0.81
N SER A 360 0.74 17.41 1.21
CA SER A 360 -0.61 16.84 1.22
C SER A 360 -1.54 17.61 2.14
N ARG A 361 -1.11 17.92 3.36
CA ARG A 361 -1.87 18.74 4.30
C ARG A 361 -2.09 20.17 3.78
N LYS A 362 -1.09 20.72 3.07
CA LYS A 362 -1.18 22.04 2.43
C LYS A 362 -2.22 22.04 1.31
N LEU A 363 -2.25 21.02 0.44
CA LEU A 363 -3.27 20.84 -0.59
C LEU A 363 -4.69 20.82 -0.01
N ILE A 364 -4.89 20.11 1.09
CA ILE A 364 -6.18 20.04 1.78
C ILE A 364 -6.56 21.41 2.35
N ARG A 365 -5.66 22.04 3.09
CA ARG A 365 -5.94 23.29 3.82
C ARG A 365 -6.10 24.49 2.90
N GLU A 366 -5.32 24.57 1.82
CA GLU A 366 -5.23 25.78 1.00
C GLU A 366 -5.99 25.68 -0.31
N GLU A 367 -6.02 24.50 -0.92
CA GLU A 367 -6.72 24.29 -2.20
C GLU A 367 -8.06 23.53 -2.02
N GLY A 368 -8.35 23.01 -0.83
CA GLY A 368 -9.57 22.26 -0.56
C GLY A 368 -9.61 20.87 -1.19
N LEU A 369 -8.47 20.31 -1.60
CA LEU A 369 -8.39 19.04 -2.30
C LEU A 369 -8.15 17.90 -1.31
N LEU A 370 -9.15 17.06 -1.07
CA LEU A 370 -9.14 15.97 -0.09
C LEU A 370 -8.40 14.73 -0.64
N CYS A 371 -7.12 14.91 -0.94
CA CYS A 371 -6.25 13.90 -1.56
C CYS A 371 -5.35 13.16 -0.57
N GLY A 372 -4.79 12.02 -0.98
CA GLY A 372 -3.89 11.19 -0.18
C GLY A 372 -2.44 11.66 -0.16
N GLY A 373 -1.58 10.90 0.56
CA GLY A 373 -0.18 11.25 0.79
C GLY A 373 0.64 11.38 -0.50
N SER A 374 0.55 10.42 -1.41
CA SER A 374 1.30 10.44 -2.67
C SER A 374 0.97 11.62 -3.59
N SER A 375 -0.20 12.26 -3.39
CA SER A 375 -0.54 13.51 -4.06
C SER A 375 0.36 14.66 -3.62
N GLY A 376 0.76 14.67 -2.34
CA GLY A 376 1.76 15.62 -1.83
C GLY A 376 3.12 15.42 -2.45
N SER A 377 3.60 14.18 -2.58
CA SER A 377 4.84 13.87 -3.31
C SER A 377 4.79 14.42 -4.75
N ALA A 378 3.69 14.16 -5.46
CA ALA A 378 3.54 14.60 -6.84
C ALA A 378 3.50 16.13 -6.97
N VAL A 379 2.80 16.84 -6.07
CA VAL A 379 2.73 18.32 -6.10
C VAL A 379 4.03 18.95 -5.62
N ALA A 380 4.74 18.39 -4.63
CA ALA A 380 6.06 18.86 -4.22
C ALA A 380 7.06 18.77 -5.38
N ALA A 381 7.05 17.67 -6.13
CA ALA A 381 7.83 17.52 -7.35
C ALA A 381 7.39 18.54 -8.43
N ALA A 382 6.08 18.69 -8.67
CA ALA A 382 5.55 19.62 -9.66
C ALA A 382 6.00 21.06 -9.39
N VAL A 383 5.91 21.52 -8.14
CA VAL A 383 6.33 22.86 -7.72
C VAL A 383 7.81 23.11 -8.01
N LYS A 384 8.67 22.12 -7.77
CA LYS A 384 10.12 22.24 -8.03
C LYS A 384 10.44 22.15 -9.53
N MET A 385 9.86 21.17 -10.23
CA MET A 385 10.17 20.93 -11.64
C MET A 385 9.56 22.00 -12.57
N ALA A 386 8.38 22.52 -12.24
CA ALA A 386 7.71 23.54 -13.04
C ALA A 386 8.32 24.95 -12.92
N GLN A 387 9.34 25.18 -12.09
CA GLN A 387 10.09 26.45 -12.05
C GLN A 387 10.70 26.83 -13.40
N GLN A 388 11.00 25.84 -14.24
CA GLN A 388 11.53 26.07 -15.59
C GLN A 388 10.45 26.48 -16.62
N LEU A 389 9.16 26.33 -16.27
CA LEU A 389 8.05 26.65 -17.16
C LEU A 389 7.74 28.17 -17.14
N LYS A 390 7.26 28.65 -18.26
CA LYS A 390 6.93 30.07 -18.50
C LYS A 390 5.44 30.31 -18.32
N GLU A 391 5.06 31.60 -18.34
CA GLU A 391 3.67 32.02 -18.38
C GLU A 391 2.95 31.44 -19.59
N GLY A 392 1.71 30.97 -19.40
CA GLY A 392 0.90 30.32 -20.44
C GLY A 392 1.22 28.84 -20.67
N GLN A 393 2.30 28.29 -20.05
CA GLN A 393 2.59 26.88 -20.07
C GLN A 393 1.80 26.12 -18.98
N ARG A 394 1.58 24.82 -19.20
CA ARG A 394 0.72 23.97 -18.33
C ARG A 394 1.48 22.76 -17.83
N CYS A 395 1.43 22.57 -16.52
CA CYS A 395 1.88 21.35 -15.84
C CYS A 395 0.67 20.61 -15.27
N VAL A 396 0.45 19.37 -15.70
CA VAL A 396 -0.58 18.49 -15.10
C VAL A 396 0.06 17.57 -14.09
N VAL A 397 -0.54 17.47 -12.90
CA VAL A 397 -0.12 16.59 -11.81
C VAL A 397 -1.25 15.66 -11.40
N ILE A 398 -0.94 14.36 -11.20
CA ILE A 398 -1.91 13.37 -10.76
C ILE A 398 -2.08 13.42 -9.24
N LEU A 399 -3.31 13.61 -8.76
CA LEU A 399 -3.70 13.38 -7.38
C LEU A 399 -4.37 12.01 -7.27
N ALA A 400 -3.58 11.02 -6.86
CA ALA A 400 -3.85 9.62 -7.15
C ALA A 400 -5.01 9.01 -6.37
N ASP A 401 -5.20 9.39 -5.09
CA ASP A 401 -6.22 8.81 -4.23
C ASP A 401 -6.76 9.76 -3.17
N SER A 402 -7.78 9.30 -2.43
CA SER A 402 -8.53 10.08 -1.46
C SER A 402 -7.87 10.05 -0.08
N VAL A 403 -7.96 11.16 0.63
CA VAL A 403 -7.60 11.31 2.04
C VAL A 403 -8.32 10.31 2.95
N ARG A 404 -9.51 9.82 2.58
CA ARG A 404 -10.30 8.87 3.37
C ARG A 404 -9.55 7.58 3.71
N ASN A 405 -8.53 7.22 2.91
CA ASN A 405 -7.70 6.04 3.13
C ASN A 405 -6.60 6.25 4.19
N TYR A 406 -6.51 7.44 4.81
CA TYR A 406 -5.39 7.86 5.64
C TYR A 406 -5.82 8.69 6.86
N MET A 407 -7.06 8.52 7.32
CA MET A 407 -7.63 9.31 8.42
C MET A 407 -6.83 9.15 9.73
N SER A 408 -6.31 7.96 9.99
CA SER A 408 -5.49 7.64 11.16
C SER A 408 -3.98 7.88 10.96
N LYS A 409 -3.55 8.32 9.75
CA LYS A 409 -2.17 8.58 9.41
C LYS A 409 -1.85 10.08 9.32
N PHE A 410 -1.44 10.58 8.18
CA PHE A 410 -0.92 11.95 8.02
C PHE A 410 -1.93 13.07 8.33
N LEU A 411 -3.23 12.78 8.48
CA LEU A 411 -4.21 13.74 9.01
C LEU A 411 -4.12 13.88 10.54
N SER A 412 -3.69 12.83 11.23
CA SER A 412 -3.51 12.85 12.68
C SER A 412 -2.21 13.58 13.06
N ASP A 413 -2.30 14.66 13.85
CA ASP A 413 -1.11 15.35 14.38
C ASP A 413 -0.29 14.42 15.26
N LYS A 414 -0.94 13.52 16.00
CA LYS A 414 -0.29 12.49 16.80
C LYS A 414 0.61 11.62 15.92
N TRP A 415 0.08 11.08 14.82
CA TRP A 415 0.84 10.25 13.89
C TRP A 415 2.00 11.03 13.25
N MET A 416 1.75 12.26 12.82
CA MET A 416 2.77 13.14 12.26
C MET A 416 3.91 13.44 13.24
N PHE A 417 3.58 13.63 14.51
CA PHE A 417 4.56 13.84 15.58
C PHE A 417 5.34 12.55 15.88
N GLU A 418 4.67 11.42 16.03
CA GLU A 418 5.31 10.11 16.28
C GLU A 418 6.29 9.71 15.18
N LYS A 419 6.03 10.13 13.95
CA LYS A 419 6.89 9.90 12.78
C LYS A 419 7.97 10.98 12.60
N GLY A 420 7.97 12.02 13.42
CA GLY A 420 8.94 13.11 13.33
C GLY A 420 8.69 14.12 12.20
N PHE A 421 7.47 14.12 11.62
CA PHE A 421 7.07 15.04 10.55
C PHE A 421 6.48 16.36 11.07
N LEU A 422 6.19 16.46 12.36
CA LEU A 422 5.85 17.70 13.05
C LEU A 422 6.88 17.97 14.15
N GLY A 423 7.41 19.20 14.17
CA GLY A 423 8.25 19.65 15.26
C GLY A 423 7.46 19.89 16.55
N PRO A 424 8.13 19.98 17.71
CA PRO A 424 7.50 20.23 19.01
C PRO A 424 6.74 21.57 19.09
N GLU A 425 6.95 22.49 18.14
CA GLU A 425 6.33 23.81 18.06
C GLU A 425 5.06 23.84 17.16
N ALA A 426 4.61 22.71 16.61
CA ALA A 426 3.34 22.69 15.86
C ALA A 426 2.22 23.19 16.78
N PRO A 427 1.26 24.05 16.30
CA PRO A 427 0.14 24.50 17.10
C PRO A 427 -0.75 23.29 17.41
N MET A 428 -0.40 22.58 18.45
CA MET A 428 -1.30 21.61 19.08
C MET A 428 -2.31 22.44 19.89
N ASP A 429 -3.57 21.99 19.87
CA ASP A 429 -4.63 22.53 20.73
C ASP A 429 -4.06 22.92 22.11
N ILE A 430 -4.58 23.99 22.67
CA ILE A 430 -4.12 24.53 23.96
C ILE A 430 -3.93 23.39 24.95
N LYS A 431 -2.67 23.01 25.15
CA LYS A 431 -2.34 21.89 26.03
C LYS A 431 -2.71 22.24 27.45
N PRO A 432 -3.40 21.37 28.19
CA PRO A 432 -3.68 21.58 29.61
C PRO A 432 -2.36 21.77 30.38
N ARG A 433 -2.42 22.45 31.50
CA ARG A 433 -1.20 22.75 32.33
C ARG A 433 -0.41 21.52 32.73
N TRP A 434 -1.11 20.40 32.95
CA TRP A 434 -0.50 19.14 33.34
C TRP A 434 0.26 18.42 32.21
N TRP A 435 0.03 18.77 30.94
CA TRP A 435 0.53 18.04 29.77
C TRP A 435 2.06 17.83 29.77
N ASN A 436 2.80 18.84 30.22
CA ASN A 436 4.27 18.80 30.25
C ASN A 436 4.83 18.32 31.60
N LEU A 437 3.99 17.98 32.56
CA LEU A 437 4.44 17.36 33.81
C LEU A 437 4.88 15.93 33.55
N THR A 438 5.77 15.42 34.38
CA THR A 438 6.35 14.08 34.20
C THR A 438 5.50 12.99 34.89
N VAL A 439 5.63 11.76 34.41
CA VAL A 439 4.98 10.56 34.98
C VAL A 439 5.31 10.41 36.48
N GLN A 440 6.45 10.93 36.94
CA GLN A 440 6.85 10.95 38.34
C GLN A 440 5.82 11.64 39.24
N CYS A 441 5.02 12.57 38.71
CA CYS A 441 3.98 13.26 39.48
C CYS A 441 2.81 12.36 39.90
N LEU A 442 2.64 11.21 39.28
CA LEU A 442 1.51 10.32 39.52
C LEU A 442 1.60 9.52 40.83
N CYS A 443 2.69 9.63 41.59
CA CYS A 443 2.87 8.93 42.88
C CYS A 443 2.50 7.43 42.83
N LEU A 444 3.01 6.72 41.83
CA LEU A 444 2.67 5.31 41.60
C LEU A 444 3.09 4.40 42.75
N SER A 445 2.24 3.41 43.06
CA SER A 445 2.56 2.37 44.02
C SER A 445 3.55 1.35 43.47
N ALA A 446 4.31 0.70 44.33
CA ALA A 446 5.21 -0.40 43.97
C ALA A 446 4.46 -1.48 43.19
N PRO A 447 5.00 -1.96 42.07
CA PRO A 447 4.29 -2.91 41.20
C PRO A 447 4.20 -4.27 41.86
N PHE A 448 3.05 -4.91 41.72
CA PHE A 448 2.90 -6.33 41.97
C PHE A 448 3.32 -7.11 40.74
N THR A 449 4.15 -8.13 40.87
CA THR A 449 4.67 -8.91 39.74
C THR A 449 4.48 -10.41 39.99
N LEU A 450 4.39 -11.20 38.92
CA LEU A 450 4.31 -12.66 38.98
C LEU A 450 5.53 -13.30 38.30
N LEU A 451 5.92 -14.48 38.82
CA LEU A 451 6.92 -15.31 38.14
C LEU A 451 6.29 -16.10 36.98
N PRO A 452 7.04 -16.41 35.92
CA PRO A 452 6.52 -17.07 34.72
C PRO A 452 5.99 -18.48 34.97
N SER A 453 6.38 -19.13 36.07
CA SER A 453 5.95 -20.48 36.48
C SER A 453 4.59 -20.52 37.17
N VAL A 454 4.02 -19.40 37.57
CA VAL A 454 2.69 -19.34 38.21
C VAL A 454 1.64 -19.88 37.24
N SER A 455 0.69 -20.70 37.74
CA SER A 455 -0.37 -21.26 36.91
C SER A 455 -1.42 -20.20 36.51
N CYS A 456 -2.08 -20.40 35.37
CA CYS A 456 -3.16 -19.52 34.89
C CYS A 456 -4.29 -19.38 35.91
N GLN A 457 -4.65 -20.47 36.60
CA GLN A 457 -5.64 -20.47 37.69
C GLN A 457 -5.18 -19.57 38.84
N LYS A 458 -3.94 -19.76 39.32
CA LYS A 458 -3.42 -18.98 40.47
C LYS A 458 -3.26 -17.50 40.12
N ALA A 459 -2.82 -17.19 38.89
CA ALA A 459 -2.75 -15.82 38.43
C ALA A 459 -4.14 -15.17 38.38
N SER A 460 -5.17 -15.89 37.91
CA SER A 460 -6.55 -15.41 37.91
C SER A 460 -7.11 -15.15 39.31
N GLU A 461 -6.82 -16.05 40.27
CA GLU A 461 -7.19 -15.87 41.67
C GLU A 461 -6.56 -14.61 42.29
N ILE A 462 -5.25 -14.39 42.03
CA ILE A 462 -4.50 -13.22 42.50
C ILE A 462 -5.05 -11.94 41.90
N LEU A 463 -5.26 -11.88 40.58
CA LEU A 463 -5.85 -10.73 39.90
C LEU A 463 -7.22 -10.37 40.51
N LYS A 464 -8.07 -11.37 40.75
CA LYS A 464 -9.38 -11.18 41.39
C LYS A 464 -9.26 -10.68 42.83
N GLU A 465 -8.39 -11.30 43.64
CA GLU A 465 -8.17 -10.94 45.07
C GLU A 465 -7.69 -9.49 45.20
N LYS A 466 -6.77 -9.08 44.32
CA LYS A 466 -6.16 -7.75 44.36
C LYS A 466 -6.95 -6.69 43.57
N ALA A 467 -8.04 -7.09 42.90
CA ALA A 467 -8.82 -6.24 42.00
C ALA A 467 -7.97 -5.57 40.90
N PHE A 468 -7.06 -6.33 40.33
CA PHE A 468 -6.21 -5.89 39.21
C PHE A 468 -6.67 -6.53 37.91
N ASP A 469 -6.63 -5.76 36.81
CA ASP A 469 -6.93 -6.26 35.47
C ASP A 469 -5.70 -6.81 34.75
N GLN A 470 -4.50 -6.42 35.18
CA GLN A 470 -3.22 -6.78 34.57
C GLN A 470 -2.11 -6.89 35.61
N VAL A 471 -1.10 -7.72 35.32
CA VAL A 471 0.08 -7.89 36.13
C VAL A 471 1.32 -8.16 35.27
N PRO A 472 2.47 -7.51 35.53
CA PRO A 472 3.74 -7.81 34.86
C PRO A 472 4.25 -9.18 35.29
N VAL A 473 4.81 -9.88 34.32
CA VAL A 473 5.53 -11.13 34.52
C VAL A 473 7.02 -10.86 34.41
N VAL A 474 7.75 -11.15 35.47
CA VAL A 474 9.20 -10.96 35.53
C VAL A 474 9.89 -12.27 35.89
N ASP A 475 11.14 -12.43 35.44
CA ASP A 475 11.96 -13.57 35.88
C ASP A 475 12.53 -13.34 37.30
N GLU A 476 13.24 -14.33 37.84
CA GLU A 476 13.87 -14.26 39.15
C GLU A 476 14.89 -13.13 39.27
N SER A 477 15.40 -12.63 38.17
CA SER A 477 16.34 -11.51 38.10
C SER A 477 15.65 -10.14 37.95
N GLY A 478 14.30 -10.12 37.88
CA GLY A 478 13.49 -8.91 37.71
C GLY A 478 13.35 -8.42 36.27
N VAL A 479 13.83 -9.20 35.28
CA VAL A 479 13.68 -8.85 33.84
C VAL A 479 12.23 -9.04 33.41
N ILE A 480 11.70 -8.05 32.70
CA ILE A 480 10.32 -8.06 32.24
C ILE A 480 10.15 -9.05 31.08
N LEU A 481 9.35 -10.10 31.30
CA LEU A 481 9.02 -11.11 30.30
C LEU A 481 7.78 -10.71 29.49
N GLY A 482 6.85 -9.97 30.09
CA GLY A 482 5.61 -9.52 29.44
C GLY A 482 4.57 -9.11 30.47
N VAL A 483 3.32 -9.02 30.05
CA VAL A 483 2.16 -8.71 30.90
C VAL A 483 1.08 -9.76 30.70
N VAL A 484 0.42 -10.16 31.78
CA VAL A 484 -0.77 -11.02 31.76
C VAL A 484 -1.97 -10.20 32.19
N THR A 485 -3.07 -10.33 31.47
CA THR A 485 -4.35 -9.68 31.78
C THR A 485 -5.43 -10.76 31.97
N VAL A 486 -6.52 -10.42 32.67
CA VAL A 486 -7.70 -11.28 32.74
C VAL A 486 -8.19 -11.68 31.35
N ARG A 487 -8.17 -10.74 30.42
CA ARG A 487 -8.57 -10.96 29.01
C ARG A 487 -7.66 -11.99 28.32
N THR A 488 -6.33 -11.88 28.45
CA THR A 488 -5.39 -12.80 27.78
C THR A 488 -5.50 -14.23 28.33
N ILE A 489 -5.70 -14.39 29.63
CA ILE A 489 -5.96 -15.71 30.22
C ILE A 489 -7.27 -16.28 29.67
N LEU A 490 -8.36 -15.52 29.71
CA LEU A 490 -9.67 -15.94 29.24
C LEU A 490 -9.64 -16.33 27.75
N SER A 491 -9.06 -15.51 26.90
CA SER A 491 -8.99 -15.80 25.46
C SER A 491 -8.20 -17.06 25.15
N SER A 492 -7.07 -17.28 25.83
CA SER A 492 -6.21 -18.47 25.65
C SER A 492 -6.87 -19.75 26.15
N VAL A 493 -7.58 -19.68 27.28
CA VAL A 493 -8.35 -20.81 27.80
C VAL A 493 -9.55 -21.13 26.91
N SER A 494 -10.30 -20.12 26.46
CA SER A 494 -11.45 -20.29 25.56
C SER A 494 -11.06 -20.85 24.18
N ALA A 495 -9.87 -20.52 23.71
CA ALA A 495 -9.31 -21.07 22.47
C ALA A 495 -8.70 -22.47 22.64
N GLY A 496 -8.70 -23.03 23.86
CA GLY A 496 -8.09 -24.35 24.16
C GLY A 496 -6.56 -24.37 24.05
N MET A 497 -5.90 -23.22 24.02
CA MET A 497 -4.44 -23.11 23.88
C MET A 497 -3.72 -23.45 25.20
N VAL A 498 -4.36 -23.18 26.34
CA VAL A 498 -3.84 -23.46 27.69
C VAL A 498 -4.95 -23.94 28.61
N GLY A 499 -4.57 -24.77 29.60
CA GLY A 499 -5.44 -25.19 30.69
C GLY A 499 -5.20 -24.38 31.98
N PRO A 500 -6.06 -24.50 32.98
CA PRO A 500 -5.92 -23.79 34.27
C PRO A 500 -4.60 -24.04 35.01
N SER A 501 -4.01 -25.21 34.85
CA SER A 501 -2.74 -25.62 35.50
C SER A 501 -1.49 -25.20 34.71
N ASP A 502 -1.66 -24.70 33.47
CA ASP A 502 -0.53 -24.25 32.65
C ASP A 502 0.10 -22.97 33.20
N ALA A 503 1.42 -22.83 32.98
CA ALA A 503 2.18 -21.66 33.39
C ALA A 503 1.79 -20.39 32.59
N ILE A 504 1.72 -19.24 33.28
CA ILE A 504 1.36 -17.95 32.66
C ILE A 504 2.35 -17.47 31.60
N SER A 505 3.57 -18.02 31.58
CA SER A 505 4.53 -17.77 30.51
C SER A 505 3.98 -18.09 29.11
N LYS A 506 3.02 -19.00 28.98
CA LYS A 506 2.37 -19.40 27.73
C LYS A 506 1.34 -18.36 27.22
N VAL A 507 0.82 -17.52 28.12
CA VAL A 507 -0.22 -16.52 27.83
C VAL A 507 0.27 -15.09 28.00
N CYS A 508 1.55 -14.93 28.30
CA CYS A 508 2.20 -13.65 28.51
C CYS A 508 2.31 -12.86 27.20
N CYS A 509 1.73 -11.67 27.16
CA CYS A 509 1.70 -10.83 25.96
C CYS A 509 2.94 -9.96 25.82
N LYS A 510 3.47 -9.92 24.60
CA LYS A 510 4.36 -8.89 24.06
C LYS A 510 3.80 -8.53 22.67
N PRO A 511 3.81 -7.27 22.25
CA PRO A 511 4.37 -6.06 22.88
C PRO A 511 3.43 -5.40 23.90
N PHE A 512 4.01 -4.61 24.80
CA PHE A 512 3.32 -3.69 25.72
C PHE A 512 4.00 -2.31 25.65
N LYS A 513 3.24 -1.23 25.93
CA LYS A 513 3.79 0.13 25.93
C LYS A 513 4.53 0.40 27.23
N GLN A 514 5.66 1.08 27.11
CA GLN A 514 6.53 1.46 28.21
C GLN A 514 6.67 2.98 28.26
N VAL A 515 6.77 3.52 29.46
CA VAL A 515 7.08 4.92 29.73
C VAL A 515 8.10 5.00 30.87
N HIS A 516 8.90 6.05 30.88
CA HIS A 516 9.83 6.38 31.95
C HIS A 516 9.23 7.42 32.89
N LEU A 517 9.74 7.50 34.11
CA LEU A 517 9.32 8.53 35.07
C LEU A 517 9.53 9.96 34.56
N THR A 518 10.48 10.15 33.66
CA THR A 518 10.81 11.44 33.03
C THR A 518 9.93 11.80 31.84
N ASP A 519 9.14 10.86 31.33
CA ASP A 519 8.25 11.10 30.20
C ASP A 519 7.07 11.99 30.62
N SER A 520 6.53 12.77 29.68
CA SER A 520 5.45 13.70 29.98
C SER A 520 4.11 12.98 30.18
N LEU A 521 3.25 13.54 31.04
CA LEU A 521 1.85 13.07 31.19
C LEU A 521 1.08 13.18 29.87
N GLY A 522 1.45 14.12 29.01
CA GLY A 522 0.89 14.24 27.68
C GLY A 522 1.22 13.03 26.78
N MET A 523 2.47 12.55 26.82
CA MET A 523 2.87 11.32 26.14
C MET A 523 2.11 10.12 26.72
N LEU A 524 2.04 10.01 28.03
CA LEU A 524 1.27 8.98 28.72
C LEU A 524 -0.21 9.02 28.35
N SER A 525 -0.84 10.21 28.31
CA SER A 525 -2.23 10.39 27.91
C SER A 525 -2.49 9.85 26.50
N ASN A 526 -1.58 10.12 25.56
CA ASN A 526 -1.69 9.59 24.20
C ASN A 526 -1.63 8.05 24.15
N ILE A 527 -0.76 7.44 24.95
CA ILE A 527 -0.66 5.99 25.05
C ILE A 527 -1.98 5.40 25.61
N LEU A 528 -2.50 5.99 26.69
CA LEU A 528 -3.71 5.51 27.36
C LEU A 528 -5.01 5.75 26.59
N GLN A 529 -4.99 6.50 25.48
CA GLN A 529 -6.12 6.58 24.55
C GLN A 529 -6.34 5.28 23.75
N THR A 530 -5.27 4.52 23.52
CA THR A 530 -5.29 3.29 22.70
C THR A 530 -5.00 2.04 23.50
N GLU A 531 -4.26 2.19 24.60
CA GLU A 531 -3.86 1.09 25.48
C GLU A 531 -4.57 1.21 26.84
N ASN A 532 -4.94 0.08 27.43
CA ASN A 532 -5.58 0.06 28.74
C ASN A 532 -4.62 0.43 29.88
N PHE A 533 -3.33 0.27 29.66
CA PHE A 533 -2.27 0.56 30.64
C PHE A 533 -0.93 0.80 29.93
N ALA A 534 0.01 1.38 30.67
CA ALA A 534 1.44 1.41 30.30
C ALA A 534 2.29 0.91 31.48
N LEU A 535 3.39 0.22 31.19
CA LEU A 535 4.40 -0.08 32.20
C LEU A 535 5.32 1.12 32.40
N VAL A 536 5.46 1.54 33.64
CA VAL A 536 6.49 2.50 34.02
C VAL A 536 7.76 1.73 34.32
N VAL A 537 8.81 2.01 33.57
CA VAL A 537 10.06 1.26 33.64
C VAL A 537 11.21 2.16 34.09
N HIS A 538 12.21 1.56 34.71
CA HIS A 538 13.44 2.21 35.10
C HIS A 538 14.63 1.47 34.48
N ASP A 539 15.44 2.18 33.73
CA ASP A 539 16.68 1.66 33.17
C ASP A 539 17.82 1.92 34.13
N HIS A 540 18.57 0.89 34.47
CA HIS A 540 19.76 1.01 35.27
C HIS A 540 20.94 0.21 34.72
N THR A 541 22.13 0.75 34.92
CA THR A 541 23.36 0.07 34.50
C THR A 541 23.87 -0.81 35.64
N GLN A 542 23.99 -2.11 35.36
CA GLN A 542 24.58 -3.07 36.30
C GLN A 542 25.96 -3.47 35.83
N TYR A 543 26.96 -3.35 36.72
CA TYR A 543 28.32 -3.81 36.46
C TYR A 543 28.46 -5.26 36.92
N LYS A 544 29.03 -6.09 36.05
CA LYS A 544 29.36 -7.48 36.35
C LYS A 544 30.72 -7.57 37.06
N THR A 545 30.98 -8.77 37.61
CA THR A 545 32.27 -9.06 38.29
C THR A 545 33.49 -8.95 37.38
N ASP A 546 33.31 -9.06 36.08
CA ASP A 546 34.33 -8.89 35.03
C ASP A 546 34.56 -7.42 34.61
N GLY A 547 33.86 -6.47 35.25
CA GLY A 547 33.91 -5.04 34.94
C GLY A 547 33.06 -4.63 33.74
N SER A 548 32.41 -5.56 33.02
CA SER A 548 31.50 -5.21 31.95
C SER A 548 30.18 -4.63 32.49
N ALA A 549 29.64 -3.60 31.78
CA ALA A 549 28.33 -3.03 32.11
C ALA A 549 27.23 -3.65 31.25
N CYS A 550 26.09 -3.94 31.87
CA CYS A 550 24.86 -4.28 31.12
C CYS A 550 23.74 -3.33 31.53
N GLN A 551 22.93 -2.94 30.56
CA GLN A 551 21.69 -2.20 30.81
C GLN A 551 20.62 -3.20 31.27
N ARG A 552 19.94 -2.88 32.37
CA ARG A 552 18.78 -3.64 32.85
C ARG A 552 17.58 -2.74 32.99
N GLN A 553 16.42 -3.29 32.70
CA GLN A 553 15.14 -2.61 32.81
C GLN A 553 14.29 -3.31 33.86
N THR A 554 13.80 -2.56 34.83
CA THR A 554 12.91 -3.06 35.89
C THR A 554 11.58 -2.34 35.86
N VAL A 555 10.50 -3.03 36.31
CA VAL A 555 9.18 -2.42 36.45
C VAL A 555 9.20 -1.50 37.67
N PHE A 556 8.87 -0.24 37.46
CA PHE A 556 8.65 0.75 38.52
C PHE A 556 7.18 0.82 38.93
N GLY A 557 6.25 0.68 37.99
CA GLY A 557 4.82 0.73 38.23
C GLY A 557 4.00 0.33 37.01
N ILE A 558 2.70 0.26 37.19
CA ILE A 558 1.71 0.22 36.13
C ILE A 558 0.89 1.49 36.25
N VAL A 559 0.58 2.10 35.13
CA VAL A 559 -0.27 3.28 35.06
C VAL A 559 -1.44 3.04 34.09
N THR A 560 -2.61 3.46 34.49
CA THR A 560 -3.87 3.35 33.75
C THR A 560 -4.48 4.74 33.50
N ALA A 561 -5.50 4.79 32.65
CA ALA A 561 -6.27 6.01 32.43
C ALA A 561 -6.88 6.57 33.74
N THR A 562 -7.24 5.69 34.69
CA THR A 562 -7.79 6.08 35.99
C THR A 562 -6.77 6.82 36.83
N ASP A 563 -5.49 6.39 36.84
CA ASP A 563 -4.42 7.04 37.58
C ASP A 563 -4.16 8.46 37.07
N LEU A 564 -4.11 8.60 35.74
CA LEU A 564 -3.95 9.89 35.09
C LEU A 564 -5.17 10.80 35.34
N LEU A 565 -6.39 10.28 35.21
CA LEU A 565 -7.62 11.04 35.48
C LEU A 565 -7.70 11.51 36.93
N ASN A 566 -7.37 10.64 37.89
CA ASN A 566 -7.34 10.99 39.32
C ASN A 566 -6.35 12.13 39.57
N TYR A 567 -5.16 12.07 38.97
CA TYR A 567 -4.19 13.15 39.07
C TYR A 567 -4.74 14.48 38.54
N ILE A 568 -5.31 14.48 37.32
CA ILE A 568 -5.86 15.66 36.66
C ILE A 568 -6.97 16.28 37.52
N THR A 569 -7.95 15.47 37.95
CA THR A 569 -9.11 15.95 38.71
C THR A 569 -8.73 16.47 40.10
N THR A 570 -7.62 16.00 40.67
CA THR A 570 -7.15 16.43 41.99
C THR A 570 -6.31 17.72 41.93
N HIS A 571 -5.66 18.01 40.79
CA HIS A 571 -4.70 19.10 40.67
C HIS A 571 -5.14 20.23 39.71
N GLU A 572 -6.23 20.06 38.97
CA GLU A 572 -6.83 21.10 38.10
C GLU A 572 -8.19 21.64 38.62
N GLY A 573 -8.49 21.42 39.91
CA GLY A 573 -9.66 22.00 40.59
C GLY A 573 -9.46 23.47 40.98
#